data_fbebbf87fe818516f465ca867754b305
#
_entry.id   fbebbf87fe818516f465ca867754b305
#
_cell.length_a   1.000
_cell.length_b   1.000
_cell.length_c   1.000
_cell.angle_alpha   90.00
_cell.angle_beta   90.00
_cell.angle_gamma   90.00
#
_symmetry.space_group_name_H-M   'P 1'
#
loop_
_entity.id
_entity.type
_entity.pdbx_description
1 polymer ?
#
loop_
_entity_poly.entity_id
_entity_poly.type
_entity_poly.pdbx_seq_one_letter_code
_entity_poly.pdbx_strand_id
1 'polypeptide(L)'
;MLLMDRLHVPVRVFLATCSFSILALTLSGCGGNSNRPKTAKVIGKVTYDGKPVETGSLLFVPVGGGSPAQGNIATDGTYTLGTFTETDGAILGNFKVMITAWTQPKGGAGLPEDAIRGDAGPISLIPEIYGDLEKSGLTATVKDEKNTINFDLEKKAAPPKKAPKKLGEVPKIGST
;
A
#
# COMPACT_ATOMS: atom_id res chain seq x y z
N MET A 1 -6.49 -17.96 -74.38
CA MET A 1 -5.69 -18.13 -73.17
C MET A 1 -5.38 -16.79 -72.53
N LEU A 2 -6.41 -15.94 -72.31
CA LEU A 2 -6.25 -14.53 -71.84
C LEU A 2 -7.46 -14.02 -71.02
N LEU A 3 -8.16 -14.89 -70.26
CA LEU A 3 -9.36 -14.50 -69.51
C LEU A 3 -9.34 -14.89 -68.02
N MET A 4 -8.24 -15.41 -67.48
CA MET A 4 -8.17 -15.84 -66.09
C MET A 4 -7.40 -14.91 -65.15
N ASP A 5 -6.82 -13.82 -65.64
CA ASP A 5 -5.92 -12.96 -64.83
C ASP A 5 -6.62 -11.72 -64.22
N ARG A 6 -7.87 -11.47 -64.55
CA ARG A 6 -8.60 -10.29 -64.05
C ARG A 6 -9.39 -10.51 -62.75
N LEU A 7 -9.46 -11.76 -62.24
CA LEU A 7 -10.32 -12.05 -61.08
C LEU A 7 -9.56 -12.07 -59.75
N HIS A 8 -8.23 -11.99 -59.76
CA HIS A 8 -7.41 -12.09 -58.57
C HIS A 8 -7.06 -10.75 -57.91
N VAL A 9 -7.16 -9.65 -58.65
CA VAL A 9 -6.82 -8.30 -58.16
C VAL A 9 -7.80 -7.79 -57.09
N PRO A 10 -9.15 -7.91 -57.23
CA PRO A 10 -10.07 -7.39 -56.24
C PRO A 10 -10.04 -8.16 -54.90
N VAL A 11 -9.76 -9.47 -54.95
CA VAL A 11 -9.70 -10.31 -53.71
C VAL A 11 -8.49 -9.95 -52.87
N ARG A 12 -7.34 -9.68 -53.48
CA ARG A 12 -6.11 -9.26 -52.73
C ARG A 12 -6.25 -7.86 -52.14
N VAL A 13 -6.91 -6.94 -52.78
CA VAL A 13 -7.20 -5.59 -52.25
C VAL A 13 -8.21 -5.66 -51.13
N PHE A 14 -9.23 -6.52 -51.23
CA PHE A 14 -10.22 -6.70 -50.16
C PHE A 14 -9.58 -7.35 -48.87
N LEU A 15 -8.67 -8.30 -49.05
CA LEU A 15 -7.95 -8.90 -47.92
C LEU A 15 -6.98 -7.93 -47.25
N ALA A 16 -6.32 -7.07 -47.99
CA ALA A 16 -5.41 -6.06 -47.46
C ALA A 16 -6.14 -4.94 -46.70
N THR A 17 -7.32 -4.50 -47.17
CA THR A 17 -8.12 -3.48 -46.48
C THR A 17 -8.78 -4.02 -45.20
N CYS A 18 -9.21 -5.28 -45.20
CA CYS A 18 -9.80 -5.93 -44.02
C CYS A 18 -8.75 -6.16 -42.89
N SER A 19 -7.51 -6.50 -43.23
CA SER A 19 -6.41 -6.66 -42.24
C SER A 19 -6.02 -5.34 -41.60
N PHE A 20 -6.09 -4.21 -42.30
CA PHE A 20 -5.77 -2.89 -41.76
C PHE A 20 -6.85 -2.36 -40.80
N SER A 21 -8.12 -2.69 -41.05
CA SER A 21 -9.25 -2.28 -40.20
C SER A 21 -9.28 -3.03 -38.86
N ILE A 22 -8.79 -4.27 -38.79
CA ILE A 22 -8.77 -5.08 -37.52
C ILE A 22 -7.67 -4.59 -36.59
N LEU A 23 -6.57 -4.04 -37.08
CA LEU A 23 -5.48 -3.52 -36.27
C LEU A 23 -5.84 -2.19 -35.55
N ALA A 24 -6.80 -1.44 -36.03
CA ALA A 24 -7.21 -0.16 -35.44
C ALA A 24 -8.15 -0.31 -34.23
N LEU A 25 -8.74 -1.50 -33.95
CA LEU A 25 -9.69 -1.70 -32.86
C LEU A 25 -9.03 -2.12 -31.53
N THR A 26 -7.73 -2.36 -31.48
CA THR A 26 -7.06 -2.84 -30.25
C THR A 26 -6.48 -1.74 -29.36
N LEU A 27 -6.64 -0.46 -29.71
CA LEU A 27 -6.18 0.69 -28.92
C LEU A 27 -7.25 1.29 -28.00
N SER A 28 -8.36 0.60 -27.75
CA SER A 28 -9.25 0.98 -26.65
C SER A 28 -8.58 0.64 -25.33
N GLY A 29 -7.54 1.40 -24.97
CA GLY A 29 -6.88 1.33 -23.70
C GLY A 29 -7.89 1.57 -22.59
N CYS A 30 -7.90 0.73 -21.57
CA CYS A 30 -8.67 0.87 -20.34
C CYS A 30 -8.56 2.30 -19.83
N GLY A 31 -9.60 3.10 -20.00
CA GLY A 31 -9.73 4.42 -19.39
C GLY A 31 -9.61 4.25 -17.89
N GLY A 32 -8.62 4.93 -17.28
CA GLY A 32 -8.40 4.91 -15.84
C GLY A 32 -9.70 5.20 -15.11
N ASN A 33 -10.02 4.35 -14.14
CA ASN A 33 -11.23 4.45 -13.35
C ASN A 33 -11.28 5.80 -12.62
N SER A 34 -12.06 6.74 -13.14
CA SER A 34 -12.23 8.09 -12.60
C SER A 34 -12.95 8.15 -11.24
N ASN A 35 -13.32 7.00 -10.67
CA ASN A 35 -14.06 6.89 -9.41
C ASN A 35 -13.17 6.53 -8.20
N ARG A 36 -11.83 6.74 -8.30
CA ARG A 36 -10.92 6.54 -7.17
C ARG A 36 -11.04 7.69 -6.18
N PRO A 37 -11.12 7.41 -4.86
CA PRO A 37 -11.04 8.45 -3.85
C PRO A 37 -9.76 9.28 -3.98
N LYS A 38 -9.83 10.56 -3.62
CA LYS A 38 -8.66 11.44 -3.58
C LYS A 38 -7.66 10.93 -2.56
N THR A 39 -6.40 10.86 -2.96
CA THR A 39 -5.27 10.55 -2.08
C THR A 39 -4.45 11.80 -1.80
N ALA A 40 -3.76 11.84 -0.66
CA ALA A 40 -2.78 12.86 -0.31
C ALA A 40 -1.44 12.21 -0.01
N LYS A 41 -0.35 12.86 -0.42
CA LYS A 41 1.00 12.33 -0.21
C LYS A 41 1.30 12.18 1.27
N VAL A 42 1.75 10.99 1.67
CA VAL A 42 2.18 10.68 3.03
C VAL A 42 3.61 10.16 3.01
N ILE A 43 4.46 10.81 3.77
CA ILE A 43 5.83 10.40 4.01
C ILE A 43 6.09 10.43 5.52
N GLY A 44 7.13 9.77 5.97
CA GLY A 44 7.52 9.83 7.37
C GLY A 44 8.75 8.99 7.67
N LYS A 45 9.01 8.83 8.95
CA LYS A 45 10.10 8.03 9.49
C LYS A 45 9.62 7.16 10.62
N VAL A 46 10.16 5.94 10.68
CA VAL A 46 9.93 5.00 11.78
C VAL A 46 11.22 4.86 12.57
N THR A 47 11.15 5.09 13.88
CA THR A 47 12.23 4.83 14.81
C THR A 47 11.80 3.81 15.86
N TYR A 48 12.74 3.04 16.36
CA TYR A 48 12.57 2.13 17.49
C TYR A 48 13.67 2.39 18.53
N ASP A 49 13.28 2.74 19.73
CA ASP A 49 14.20 3.11 20.82
C ASP A 49 15.21 4.20 20.38
N GLY A 50 14.70 5.21 19.63
CA GLY A 50 15.46 6.33 19.10
C GLY A 50 16.33 6.02 17.88
N LYS A 51 16.36 4.77 17.39
CA LYS A 51 17.13 4.36 16.20
C LYS A 51 16.21 4.17 14.99
N PRO A 52 16.63 4.52 13.78
CA PRO A 52 15.87 4.19 12.57
C PRO A 52 15.62 2.70 12.46
N VAL A 53 14.39 2.32 12.06
CA VAL A 53 14.07 0.94 11.67
C VAL A 53 14.53 0.77 10.22
N GLU A 54 15.52 -0.09 9.98
CA GLU A 54 16.22 -0.19 8.68
C GLU A 54 15.47 -1.00 7.63
N THR A 55 14.42 -1.71 8.00
CA THR A 55 13.61 -2.55 7.10
C THR A 55 12.23 -2.81 7.71
N GLY A 56 11.27 -3.10 6.87
CA GLY A 56 9.91 -3.42 7.31
C GLY A 56 8.84 -2.84 6.40
N SER A 57 7.60 -2.92 6.85
CA SER A 57 6.45 -2.39 6.14
C SER A 57 5.44 -1.77 7.09
N LEU A 58 4.69 -0.80 6.56
CA LEU A 58 3.58 -0.18 7.24
C LEU A 58 2.29 -0.48 6.49
N LEU A 59 1.21 -0.65 7.24
CA LEU A 59 -0.14 -0.73 6.70
C LEU A 59 -1.04 0.28 7.44
N PHE A 60 -1.66 1.15 6.68
CA PHE A 60 -2.63 2.13 7.13
C PHE A 60 -4.02 1.64 6.73
N VAL A 61 -4.85 1.30 7.71
CA VAL A 61 -6.22 0.83 7.49
C VAL A 61 -7.20 1.92 7.86
N PRO A 62 -8.02 2.42 6.91
CA PRO A 62 -8.95 3.51 7.18
C PRO A 62 -10.06 3.08 8.16
N VAL A 63 -10.30 3.88 9.20
CA VAL A 63 -11.32 3.59 10.23
C VAL A 63 -12.73 3.62 9.66
N GLY A 64 -12.98 4.44 8.65
CA GLY A 64 -14.27 4.59 7.98
C GLY A 64 -14.51 3.63 6.81
N GLY A 65 -13.61 2.68 6.58
CA GLY A 65 -13.64 1.82 5.39
C GLY A 65 -12.96 2.47 4.19
N GLY A 66 -12.72 1.70 3.15
CA GLY A 66 -12.02 2.12 1.94
C GLY A 66 -10.72 1.35 1.72
N SER A 67 -9.92 1.80 0.74
CA SER A 67 -8.67 1.14 0.39
C SER A 67 -7.57 1.43 1.40
N PRO A 68 -6.87 0.41 1.92
CA PRO A 68 -5.71 0.61 2.78
C PRO A 68 -4.54 1.19 1.98
N ALA A 69 -3.66 1.90 2.67
CA ALA A 69 -2.39 2.36 2.12
C ALA A 69 -1.24 1.60 2.76
N GLN A 70 -0.22 1.32 1.97
CA GLN A 70 0.95 0.58 2.43
C GLN A 70 2.25 1.28 2.02
N GLY A 71 3.33 0.99 2.73
CA GLY A 71 4.65 1.49 2.41
C GLY A 71 5.75 0.60 2.97
N ASN A 72 6.90 0.63 2.32
CA ASN A 72 8.10 -0.05 2.80
C ASN A 72 9.01 0.93 3.52
N ILE A 73 9.68 0.45 4.57
CA ILE A 73 10.66 1.22 5.33
C ILE A 73 12.03 1.07 4.66
N ALA A 74 12.63 2.19 4.32
CA ALA A 74 13.99 2.25 3.79
C ALA A 74 15.03 2.12 4.91
N THR A 75 16.29 1.90 4.55
CA THR A 75 17.39 1.68 5.51
C THR A 75 17.67 2.84 6.46
N ASP A 76 17.23 4.04 6.12
CA ASP A 76 17.30 5.23 6.97
C ASP A 76 16.05 5.42 7.86
N GLY A 77 15.12 4.48 7.80
CA GLY A 77 13.84 4.50 8.50
C GLY A 77 12.74 5.28 7.80
N THR A 78 13.00 5.92 6.67
CA THR A 78 11.98 6.67 5.95
C THR A 78 11.01 5.78 5.19
N TYR A 79 9.80 6.28 4.95
CA TYR A 79 8.80 5.59 4.15
C TYR A 79 7.95 6.57 3.33
N THR A 80 7.35 6.04 2.28
CA THR A 80 6.31 6.71 1.49
C THR A 80 5.14 5.74 1.34
N LEU A 81 3.91 6.24 1.46
CA LEU A 81 2.72 5.42 1.29
C LEU A 81 2.21 5.44 -0.15
N GLY A 82 1.56 4.35 -0.53
CA GLY A 82 0.76 4.22 -1.71
C GLY A 82 -0.52 3.43 -1.46
N THR A 83 -1.62 3.83 -2.10
CA THR A 83 -2.93 3.17 -2.04
C THR A 83 -3.25 2.47 -3.35
N PHE A 84 -3.19 3.17 -4.46
CA PHE A 84 -3.50 2.67 -5.81
C PHE A 84 -2.25 2.55 -6.67
N THR A 85 -1.22 3.30 -6.33
CA THR A 85 0.12 3.23 -6.90
C THR A 85 1.15 3.35 -5.77
N GLU A 86 2.41 3.05 -6.04
CA GLU A 86 3.46 2.98 -4.99
C GLU A 86 3.67 4.27 -4.19
N THR A 87 3.32 5.44 -4.73
CA THR A 87 3.64 6.73 -4.11
C THR A 87 2.51 7.75 -4.15
N ASP A 88 1.29 7.33 -4.45
CA ASP A 88 0.13 8.22 -4.53
C ASP A 88 -0.40 8.65 -3.14
N GLY A 89 0.13 8.07 -2.07
CA GLY A 89 -0.21 8.40 -0.71
C GLY A 89 -1.37 7.59 -0.16
N ALA A 90 -2.16 8.19 0.72
CA ALA A 90 -3.31 7.58 1.35
C ALA A 90 -4.58 8.39 1.11
N ILE A 91 -5.76 7.76 1.15
CA ILE A 91 -7.05 8.45 1.11
C ILE A 91 -7.17 9.37 2.32
N LEU A 92 -8.02 10.40 2.23
CA LEU A 92 -8.20 11.34 3.33
C LEU A 92 -8.98 10.70 4.48
N GLY A 93 -8.58 10.95 5.73
CA GLY A 93 -9.30 10.46 6.91
C GLY A 93 -8.41 9.92 8.01
N ASN A 94 -9.04 9.16 8.93
CA ASN A 94 -8.36 8.56 10.08
C ASN A 94 -8.02 7.09 9.82
N PHE A 95 -6.85 6.68 10.28
CA PHE A 95 -6.30 5.35 10.08
C PHE A 95 -5.88 4.71 11.39
N LYS A 96 -6.05 3.39 11.49
CA LYS A 96 -5.27 2.53 12.36
C LYS A 96 -4.02 2.09 11.59
N VAL A 97 -2.90 2.00 12.28
CA VAL A 97 -1.62 1.69 11.65
C VAL A 97 -1.00 0.45 12.30
N MET A 98 -0.46 -0.43 11.49
CA MET A 98 0.41 -1.51 11.93
C MET A 98 1.75 -1.39 11.24
N ILE A 99 2.80 -1.80 11.95
CA ILE A 99 4.19 -1.78 11.47
C ILE A 99 4.82 -3.13 11.77
N THR A 100 5.42 -3.72 10.74
CA THR A 100 6.17 -4.97 10.87
C THR A 100 7.60 -4.78 10.39
N ALA A 101 8.55 -5.33 11.10
CA ALA A 101 9.97 -5.27 10.74
C ALA A 101 10.63 -6.60 11.12
N TRP A 102 11.17 -7.30 10.12
CA TRP A 102 11.74 -8.63 10.30
C TRP A 102 13.16 -8.67 9.72
N THR A 103 14.05 -9.38 10.40
CA THR A 103 15.33 -9.72 9.79
C THR A 103 15.07 -10.77 8.71
N GLN A 104 15.62 -10.53 7.52
CA GLN A 104 15.81 -11.62 6.57
C GLN A 104 16.92 -12.50 7.12
N PRO A 105 16.73 -13.83 7.32
CA PRO A 105 17.85 -14.72 7.53
C PRO A 105 18.81 -14.50 6.36
N LYS A 106 20.01 -14.02 6.63
CA LYS A 106 21.04 -13.96 5.59
C LYS A 106 21.32 -15.40 5.19
N GLY A 107 20.74 -15.84 4.09
CA GLY A 107 21.15 -17.05 3.40
C GLY A 107 22.58 -16.85 2.92
N GLY A 108 23.56 -17.05 3.82
CA GLY A 108 24.96 -17.02 3.48
C GLY A 108 25.28 -18.30 2.71
N ALA A 109 25.67 -18.20 1.45
CA ALA A 109 26.42 -19.25 0.79
C ALA A 109 27.66 -19.52 1.67
N GLY A 110 27.68 -20.68 2.37
CA GLY A 110 28.81 -21.09 3.20
C GLY A 110 28.49 -21.48 4.65
N LEU A 111 27.20 -21.49 5.06
CA LEU A 111 26.83 -22.09 6.32
C LEU A 111 26.86 -23.63 6.21
N PRO A 112 27.43 -24.35 7.21
CA PRO A 112 27.33 -25.80 7.26
C PRO A 112 25.86 -26.24 7.19
N GLU A 113 25.59 -27.36 6.52
CA GLU A 113 24.23 -27.90 6.31
C GLU A 113 23.43 -28.08 7.62
N ASP A 114 24.12 -28.23 8.74
CA ASP A 114 23.57 -28.36 10.09
C ASP A 114 23.03 -27.00 10.65
N ALA A 115 23.54 -25.87 10.15
CA ALA A 115 23.03 -24.52 10.50
C ALA A 115 21.74 -24.17 9.74
N ILE A 116 21.46 -24.87 8.62
CA ILE A 116 20.23 -24.71 7.83
C ILE A 116 19.03 -25.38 8.49
N ARG A 117 19.28 -26.31 9.43
CA ARG A 117 18.25 -27.00 10.24
C ARG A 117 17.86 -26.25 11.51
N GLY A 118 18.50 -25.13 11.82
CA GLY A 118 18.07 -24.25 12.90
C GLY A 118 16.76 -23.59 12.52
N ASP A 119 15.73 -23.84 13.30
CA ASP A 119 14.36 -23.29 13.26
C ASP A 119 14.34 -21.78 13.59
N ALA A 120 15.35 -21.04 13.13
CA ALA A 120 15.45 -19.60 13.25
C ALA A 120 14.66 -18.93 12.13
N GLY A 121 13.35 -18.91 12.32
CA GLY A 121 12.46 -18.06 11.51
C GLY A 121 12.91 -16.59 11.54
N PRO A 122 12.32 -15.74 10.74
CA PRO A 122 12.63 -14.31 10.72
C PRO A 122 12.42 -13.72 12.12
N ILE A 123 13.42 -13.01 12.64
CA ILE A 123 13.38 -12.39 13.98
C ILE A 123 12.77 -10.99 13.83
N SER A 124 11.75 -10.69 14.64
CA SER A 124 11.17 -9.36 14.68
C SER A 124 12.17 -8.34 15.27
N LEU A 125 12.35 -7.22 14.56
CA LEU A 125 13.22 -6.11 14.98
C LEU A 125 12.54 -5.13 15.94
N ILE A 126 11.21 -5.19 16.01
CA ILE A 126 10.36 -4.35 16.86
C ILE A 126 9.38 -5.25 17.63
N PRO A 127 8.81 -4.80 18.75
CA PRO A 127 7.79 -5.55 19.46
C PRO A 127 6.62 -5.97 18.56
N GLU A 128 6.24 -7.25 18.62
CA GLU A 128 5.18 -7.84 17.76
C GLU A 128 3.83 -7.15 17.92
N ILE A 129 3.60 -6.47 19.03
CA ILE A 129 2.36 -5.71 19.29
C ILE A 129 2.11 -4.64 18.22
N TYR A 130 3.15 -4.06 17.63
CA TYR A 130 3.03 -3.07 16.55
C TYR A 130 2.56 -3.67 15.23
N GLY A 131 2.71 -4.98 15.06
CA GLY A 131 2.19 -5.74 13.93
C GLY A 131 0.71 -6.12 14.03
N ASP A 132 0.04 -5.80 15.13
CA ASP A 132 -1.39 -6.07 15.33
C ASP A 132 -2.17 -4.75 15.23
N LEU A 133 -3.11 -4.67 14.31
CA LEU A 133 -3.87 -3.45 14.02
C LEU A 133 -4.68 -2.92 15.23
N GLU A 134 -5.16 -3.83 16.08
CA GLU A 134 -5.98 -3.46 17.25
C GLU A 134 -5.12 -3.16 18.49
N LYS A 135 -3.94 -3.77 18.58
CA LYS A 135 -3.07 -3.67 19.75
C LYS A 135 -1.93 -2.67 19.58
N SER A 136 -1.59 -2.31 18.34
CA SER A 136 -0.48 -1.37 18.06
C SER A 136 -0.70 -0.01 18.74
N GLY A 137 -1.95 0.40 18.88
CA GLY A 137 -2.31 1.74 19.39
C GLY A 137 -1.89 2.89 18.47
N LEU A 138 -1.31 2.57 17.29
CA LEU A 138 -0.85 3.57 16.33
C LEU A 138 -2.02 4.08 15.49
N THR A 139 -2.14 5.39 15.42
CA THR A 139 -3.17 6.06 14.62
C THR A 139 -2.55 7.18 13.81
N ALA A 140 -3.18 7.49 12.68
CA ALA A 140 -2.78 8.58 11.81
C ALA A 140 -4.00 9.30 11.24
N THR A 141 -3.87 10.59 10.95
CA THR A 141 -4.87 11.37 10.24
C THR A 141 -4.23 11.94 8.98
N VAL A 142 -4.82 11.62 7.83
CA VAL A 142 -4.36 12.12 6.52
C VAL A 142 -5.29 13.25 6.09
N LYS A 143 -4.70 14.44 5.91
CA LYS A 143 -5.36 15.65 5.46
C LYS A 143 -5.12 15.90 3.98
N ASP A 144 -5.90 16.81 3.39
CA ASP A 144 -5.77 17.21 1.99
C ASP A 144 -4.56 18.13 1.76
N GLU A 145 -3.40 17.67 2.17
CA GLU A 145 -2.11 18.33 2.05
C GLU A 145 -0.98 17.30 2.03
N LYS A 146 0.28 17.73 1.91
CA LYS A 146 1.42 16.85 2.14
C LYS A 146 1.50 16.51 3.63
N ASN A 147 1.36 15.24 3.96
CA ASN A 147 1.43 14.76 5.34
C ASN A 147 2.83 14.21 5.64
N THR A 148 3.38 14.61 6.78
CA THR A 148 4.60 14.01 7.35
C THR A 148 4.21 13.37 8.68
N ILE A 149 4.23 12.02 8.73
CA ILE A 149 3.78 11.26 9.89
C ILE A 149 4.93 10.36 10.35
N ASN A 150 5.46 10.62 11.53
CA ASN A 150 6.56 9.85 12.12
C ASN A 150 6.02 8.93 13.20
N PHE A 151 6.65 7.77 13.35
CA PHE A 151 6.36 6.80 14.41
C PHE A 151 7.61 6.52 15.22
N ASP A 152 7.55 6.88 16.50
CA ASP A 152 8.57 6.55 17.49
C ASP A 152 8.08 5.35 18.31
N LEU A 153 8.62 4.17 18.02
CA LEU A 153 8.26 2.92 18.66
C LEU A 153 9.13 2.71 19.91
N GLU A 154 8.50 2.33 21.00
CA GLU A 154 9.17 2.09 22.27
C GLU A 154 9.27 0.59 22.56
N LYS A 155 10.28 0.20 23.33
CA LYS A 155 10.48 -1.19 23.78
C LYS A 155 9.30 -1.71 24.61
N LYS A 156 8.65 -0.82 25.35
CA LYS A 156 7.41 -1.10 26.06
C LYS A 156 6.28 -0.43 25.33
N ALA A 157 5.48 -1.22 24.58
CA ALA A 157 4.30 -0.70 23.92
C ALA A 157 3.42 0.03 24.94
N ALA A 158 3.18 1.32 24.69
CA ALA A 158 2.23 2.08 25.49
C ALA A 158 0.83 1.48 25.32
N PRO A 159 0.01 1.42 26.38
CA PRO A 159 -1.39 1.03 26.24
C PRO A 159 -2.06 1.98 25.26
N PRO A 160 -2.98 1.50 24.40
CA PRO A 160 -3.62 2.30 23.36
C PRO A 160 -4.18 3.58 23.98
N LYS A 161 -3.79 4.75 23.45
CA LYS A 161 -4.37 6.02 23.85
C LYS A 161 -5.87 5.92 23.58
N LYS A 162 -6.69 6.04 24.64
CA LYS A 162 -8.15 6.04 24.53
C LYS A 162 -8.54 7.01 23.44
N ALA A 163 -9.34 6.54 22.48
CA ALA A 163 -9.93 7.39 21.45
C ALA A 163 -10.56 8.64 22.11
N PRO A 164 -10.46 9.81 21.49
CA PRO A 164 -11.03 11.02 22.04
C PRO A 164 -12.53 10.76 22.31
N LYS A 165 -12.94 10.98 23.56
CA LYS A 165 -14.30 10.80 24.03
C LYS A 165 -15.22 11.62 23.12
N LYS A 166 -16.18 10.97 22.45
CA LYS A 166 -17.17 11.65 21.61
C LYS A 166 -17.78 12.78 22.42
N LEU A 167 -17.53 14.01 22.02
CA LEU A 167 -18.22 15.19 22.53
C LEU A 167 -19.62 15.17 21.91
N GLY A 168 -20.64 14.94 22.72
CA GLY A 168 -22.01 15.03 22.21
C GLY A 168 -23.03 14.11 22.90
N GLU A 169 -23.05 14.09 24.20
CA GLU A 169 -24.28 13.66 24.88
C GLU A 169 -25.16 14.91 25.06
N VAL A 170 -26.15 15.02 24.17
CA VAL A 170 -27.19 16.05 24.26
C VAL A 170 -28.01 15.79 25.53
N PRO A 171 -28.15 16.74 26.47
CA PRO A 171 -29.00 16.55 27.65
C PRO A 171 -30.46 16.40 27.22
N LYS A 172 -31.10 15.32 27.66
CA LYS A 172 -32.53 15.13 27.52
C LYS A 172 -33.23 16.28 28.25
N ILE A 173 -33.90 17.14 27.49
CA ILE A 173 -34.83 18.12 28.02
C ILE A 173 -36.05 17.34 28.52
N GLY A 174 -36.24 17.35 29.83
CA GLY A 174 -37.44 16.77 30.46
C GLY A 174 -38.67 17.49 30.03
N SER A 175 -39.70 16.75 29.60
CA SER A 175 -41.07 17.21 29.42
C SER A 175 -41.77 17.16 30.78
N THR A 176 -42.16 18.33 31.26
CA THR A 176 -43.25 18.50 32.23
C THR A 176 -44.56 18.63 31.49
#